data_f5dc0e76d8a8a7c4d46d80ba7940b2d2
#
_entry.id   f5dc0e76d8a8a7c4d46d80ba7940b2d2
#
_cell.length_a   1.000
_cell.length_b   1.000
_cell.length_c   1.000
_cell.angle_alpha   90.00
_cell.angle_beta   90.00
_cell.angle_gamma   90.00
#
_symmetry.space_group_name_H-M   'P 1'
#
loop_
_entity.id
_entity.type
_entity.pdbx_description
1 polymer ?
#
loop_
_entity_poly.entity_id
_entity_poly.type
_entity_poly.pdbx_seq_one_letter_code
_entity_poly.pdbx_strand_id
1 'polypeptide(L)'
;MQTAELPTPTENDTYTTAPLNHRRLAPEESLARSQAFLQTMRNRRSVRMFSPEPVPFALIENAVAAAGTAPSGANQQPWTFAVIGDPDIKARIREAAEAEERDFYAHHITPEWRAALAPLGTDFQKAHLTDAPYVVIVFTQAFGLETLSNGGERQWKHYYAVESVGIATGLFLAAVTHAGLVALTHTPSPMAFLAEILGRPRNERAFAVIPVGYPHAEATVPAHALDKKPLGRIMARY
;
A
#
# COMPACT_ATOMS: atom_id res chain seq x y z
N MET A 1 -25.15 7.00 -21.75
CA MET A 1 -24.29 7.61 -20.72
C MET A 1 -23.59 8.79 -21.38
N GLN A 2 -24.02 10.03 -21.10
CA GLN A 2 -23.30 11.21 -21.54
C GLN A 2 -22.03 11.32 -20.67
N THR A 3 -20.88 11.19 -21.30
CA THR A 3 -19.59 11.60 -20.69
C THR A 3 -19.68 13.12 -20.52
N ALA A 4 -19.79 13.59 -19.28
CA ALA A 4 -19.65 15.00 -19.02
C ALA A 4 -18.23 15.39 -19.46
N GLU A 5 -18.11 16.26 -20.45
CA GLU A 5 -16.86 16.88 -20.84
C GLU A 5 -16.29 17.62 -19.63
N LEU A 6 -15.02 17.40 -19.34
CA LEU A 6 -14.29 18.19 -18.36
C LEU A 6 -14.43 19.66 -18.75
N PRO A 7 -14.66 20.58 -17.81
CA PRO A 7 -14.69 21.99 -18.13
C PRO A 7 -13.36 22.36 -18.78
N THR A 8 -13.44 22.99 -19.94
CA THR A 8 -12.27 23.61 -20.59
C THR A 8 -11.69 24.61 -19.60
N PRO A 9 -10.35 24.65 -19.37
CA PRO A 9 -9.75 25.67 -18.54
C PRO A 9 -10.26 27.06 -18.97
N THR A 10 -10.80 27.81 -18.04
CA THR A 10 -11.22 29.18 -18.33
C THR A 10 -9.98 30.07 -18.30
N GLU A 11 -10.00 31.21 -19.01
CA GLU A 11 -8.92 32.21 -18.99
C GLU A 11 -8.55 32.72 -17.58
N ASN A 12 -9.34 32.38 -16.55
CA ASN A 12 -9.12 32.71 -15.14
C ASN A 12 -8.41 31.62 -14.33
N ASP A 13 -8.07 30.47 -14.92
CA ASP A 13 -7.24 29.44 -14.26
C ASP A 13 -5.76 29.88 -14.28
N THR A 14 -5.46 30.94 -13.50
CA THR A 14 -4.10 31.46 -13.41
C THR A 14 -3.20 30.48 -12.66
N TYR A 15 -2.12 30.05 -13.31
CA TYR A 15 -1.05 29.34 -12.65
C TYR A 15 -0.45 30.21 -11.53
N THR A 16 -0.56 29.75 -10.28
CA THR A 16 0.01 30.41 -9.11
C THR A 16 1.16 29.60 -8.56
N THR A 17 2.16 30.30 -8.02
CA THR A 17 3.34 29.67 -7.39
C THR A 17 3.38 29.95 -5.90
N ALA A 18 3.99 29.03 -5.13
CA ALA A 18 4.34 29.25 -3.74
C ALA A 18 5.86 29.06 -3.55
N PRO A 19 6.49 29.74 -2.59
CA PRO A 19 7.90 29.53 -2.28
C PRO A 19 8.18 28.09 -1.87
N LEU A 20 9.25 27.50 -2.43
CA LEU A 20 9.73 26.20 -2.02
C LEU A 20 10.37 26.29 -0.63
N ASN A 21 9.75 25.72 0.39
CA ASN A 21 10.32 25.61 1.72
C ASN A 21 11.30 24.41 1.76
N HIS A 22 12.56 24.66 1.34
CA HIS A 22 13.60 23.64 1.30
C HIS A 22 14.87 24.10 2.02
N ARG A 23 15.31 23.33 3.01
CA ARG A 23 16.60 23.54 3.67
C ARG A 23 17.69 22.73 2.96
N ARG A 24 18.68 23.40 2.38
CA ARG A 24 19.89 22.74 1.89
C ARG A 24 20.72 22.23 3.06
N LEU A 25 21.07 20.94 3.04
CA LEU A 25 21.97 20.32 4.00
C LEU A 25 23.43 20.42 3.52
N ALA A 26 24.36 20.36 4.46
CA ALA A 26 25.77 20.16 4.12
C ALA A 26 25.97 18.77 3.46
N PRO A 27 26.93 18.62 2.52
CA PRO A 27 27.15 17.35 1.81
C PRO A 27 27.35 16.15 2.75
N GLU A 28 28.08 16.34 3.84
CA GLU A 28 28.39 15.32 4.84
C GLU A 28 27.12 14.88 5.58
N GLU A 29 26.27 15.83 5.96
CA GLU A 29 24.97 15.56 6.59
C GLU A 29 24.03 14.83 5.62
N SER A 30 24.00 15.25 4.35
CA SER A 30 23.22 14.60 3.31
C SER A 30 23.64 13.15 3.11
N LEU A 31 24.96 12.88 3.05
CA LEU A 31 25.51 11.55 2.92
C LEU A 31 25.15 10.67 4.14
N ALA A 32 25.35 11.19 5.35
CA ALA A 32 25.04 10.47 6.57
C ALA A 32 23.54 10.08 6.65
N ARG A 33 22.63 11.00 6.35
CA ARG A 33 21.18 10.73 6.32
C ARG A 33 20.80 9.71 5.26
N SER A 34 21.39 9.78 4.07
CA SER A 34 21.13 8.81 2.99
C SER A 34 21.59 7.40 3.36
N GLN A 35 22.74 7.27 4.02
CA GLN A 35 23.27 6.01 4.52
C GLN A 35 22.40 5.43 5.64
N ALA A 36 21.95 6.25 6.60
CA ALA A 36 21.07 5.84 7.66
C ALA A 36 19.72 5.32 7.13
N PHE A 37 19.13 6.05 6.19
CA PHE A 37 17.90 5.61 5.53
C PHE A 37 18.07 4.30 4.75
N LEU A 38 19.17 4.17 3.98
CA LEU A 38 19.48 2.93 3.29
C LEU A 38 19.61 1.75 4.27
N GLN A 39 20.27 1.94 5.40
CA GLN A 39 20.40 0.90 6.41
C GLN A 39 19.06 0.49 7.00
N THR A 40 18.18 1.45 7.28
CA THR A 40 16.80 1.18 7.71
C THR A 40 16.05 0.34 6.66
N MET A 41 16.13 0.74 5.40
CA MET A 41 15.45 0.03 4.31
C MET A 41 16.04 -1.37 4.03
N ARG A 42 17.33 -1.58 4.29
CA ARG A 42 17.95 -2.91 4.23
C ARG A 42 17.38 -3.89 5.24
N ASN A 43 16.83 -3.41 6.34
CA ASN A 43 16.19 -4.23 7.37
C ASN A 43 14.71 -4.50 7.10
N ARG A 44 14.08 -3.78 6.15
CA ARG A 44 12.68 -4.00 5.79
C ARG A 44 12.48 -5.40 5.19
N ARG A 45 11.53 -6.13 5.76
CA ARG A 45 11.15 -7.49 5.31
C ARG A 45 9.64 -7.62 5.22
N SER A 46 9.20 -8.59 4.42
CA SER A 46 7.81 -9.07 4.44
C SER A 46 7.67 -10.08 5.57
N VAL A 47 7.02 -9.68 6.66
CA VAL A 47 6.88 -10.48 7.89
C VAL A 47 5.45 -11.01 7.98
N ARG A 48 5.32 -12.29 8.37
CA ARG A 48 4.03 -12.99 8.52
C ARG A 48 3.70 -13.39 9.95
N MET A 49 4.65 -13.21 10.86
CA MET A 49 4.50 -13.55 12.27
C MET A 49 4.48 -12.25 13.08
N PHE A 50 3.32 -11.90 13.58
CA PHE A 50 3.11 -10.67 14.34
C PHE A 50 2.97 -10.95 15.84
N SER A 51 3.47 -10.02 16.65
CA SER A 51 3.22 -9.97 18.08
C SER A 51 1.80 -9.48 18.35
N PRO A 52 1.11 -10.00 19.38
CA PRO A 52 -0.17 -9.43 19.83
C PRO A 52 -0.01 -8.11 20.56
N GLU A 53 1.20 -7.61 20.75
CA GLU A 53 1.47 -6.34 21.40
C GLU A 53 0.74 -5.18 20.71
N PRO A 54 0.01 -4.33 21.45
CA PRO A 54 -0.72 -3.22 20.88
C PRO A 54 0.23 -2.18 20.28
N VAL A 55 -0.11 -1.72 19.07
CA VAL A 55 0.61 -0.65 18.38
C VAL A 55 -0.15 0.66 18.61
N PRO A 56 0.50 1.74 19.06
CA PRO A 56 -0.13 3.05 19.14
C PRO A 56 -0.69 3.50 17.77
N PHE A 57 -1.98 3.85 17.73
CA PHE A 57 -2.66 4.20 16.49
C PHE A 57 -1.99 5.38 15.75
N ALA A 58 -1.44 6.33 16.49
CA ALA A 58 -0.70 7.46 15.94
C ALA A 58 0.47 7.06 15.02
N LEU A 59 1.09 5.87 15.23
CA LEU A 59 2.14 5.38 14.32
C LEU A 59 1.56 5.03 12.95
N ILE A 60 0.34 4.48 12.91
CA ILE A 60 -0.36 4.16 11.67
C ILE A 60 -0.83 5.45 10.99
N GLU A 61 -1.40 6.41 11.74
CA GLU A 61 -1.81 7.71 11.22
C GLU A 61 -0.63 8.45 10.56
N ASN A 62 0.51 8.50 11.24
CA ASN A 62 1.72 9.12 10.71
C ASN A 62 2.22 8.42 9.43
N ALA A 63 2.15 7.09 9.37
CA ALA A 63 2.55 6.34 8.19
C ALA A 63 1.61 6.59 6.99
N VAL A 64 0.30 6.68 7.24
CA VAL A 64 -0.71 7.05 6.23
C VAL A 64 -0.51 8.50 5.80
N ALA A 65 -0.28 9.42 6.73
CA ALA A 65 0.01 10.82 6.40
C ALA A 65 1.27 10.95 5.54
N ALA A 66 2.34 10.21 5.86
CA ALA A 66 3.55 10.17 5.04
C ALA A 66 3.26 9.63 3.63
N ALA A 67 2.45 8.57 3.51
CA ALA A 67 2.00 8.05 2.22
C ALA A 67 1.21 9.09 1.42
N GLY A 68 0.37 9.87 2.10
CA GLY A 68 -0.43 10.95 1.50
C GLY A 68 0.40 12.08 0.88
N THR A 69 1.69 12.20 1.20
CA THR A 69 2.61 13.16 0.56
C THR A 69 3.15 12.69 -0.79
N ALA A 70 2.78 11.52 -1.26
CA ALA A 70 3.23 10.99 -2.54
C ALA A 70 2.84 11.90 -3.71
N PRO A 71 3.68 12.03 -4.74
CA PRO A 71 3.27 12.65 -5.99
C PRO A 71 2.22 11.82 -6.70
N SER A 72 1.32 12.47 -7.45
CA SER A 72 0.31 11.79 -8.26
C SER A 72 0.04 12.53 -9.56
N GLY A 73 -0.48 11.83 -10.57
CA GLY A 73 -0.89 12.43 -11.83
C GLY A 73 -1.88 13.58 -11.59
N ALA A 74 -1.57 14.78 -12.09
CA ALA A 74 -2.34 16.01 -11.89
C ALA A 74 -2.68 16.29 -10.41
N ASN A 75 -1.86 15.84 -9.47
CA ASN A 75 -2.09 15.93 -8.02
C ASN A 75 -3.46 15.38 -7.57
N GLN A 76 -3.98 14.37 -8.25
CA GLN A 76 -5.31 13.81 -8.00
C GLN A 76 -5.41 12.89 -6.79
N GLN A 77 -4.26 12.42 -6.26
CA GLN A 77 -4.16 11.66 -5.01
C GLN A 77 -5.17 10.49 -4.95
N PRO A 78 -5.15 9.56 -5.92
CA PRO A 78 -6.19 8.57 -6.16
C PRO A 78 -6.08 7.35 -5.23
N TRP A 79 -5.91 7.58 -3.94
CA TRP A 79 -5.75 6.53 -2.94
C TRP A 79 -6.66 6.72 -1.75
N THR A 80 -7.01 5.58 -1.14
CA THR A 80 -7.61 5.52 0.19
C THR A 80 -6.90 4.44 0.99
N PHE A 81 -6.54 4.74 2.23
CA PHE A 81 -5.98 3.78 3.18
C PHE A 81 -7.06 3.46 4.22
N ALA A 82 -7.68 2.28 4.11
CA ALA A 82 -8.61 1.79 5.12
C ALA A 82 -7.84 1.04 6.20
N VAL A 83 -7.92 1.52 7.44
CA VAL A 83 -7.21 0.93 8.59
C VAL A 83 -8.19 0.15 9.44
N ILE A 84 -7.94 -1.14 9.61
CA ILE A 84 -8.80 -2.08 10.31
C ILE A 84 -8.09 -2.58 11.58
N GLY A 85 -8.60 -2.20 12.74
CA GLY A 85 -8.22 -2.74 14.05
C GLY A 85 -9.27 -3.66 14.64
N ASP A 86 -10.51 -3.62 14.14
CA ASP A 86 -11.63 -4.41 14.61
C ASP A 86 -11.40 -5.91 14.35
N PRO A 87 -11.42 -6.78 15.39
CA PRO A 87 -11.13 -8.20 15.25
C PRO A 87 -12.17 -8.95 14.40
N ASP A 88 -13.44 -8.55 14.44
CA ASP A 88 -14.51 -9.22 13.69
C ASP A 88 -14.40 -8.91 12.20
N ILE A 89 -14.06 -7.66 11.86
CA ILE A 89 -13.80 -7.27 10.47
C ILE A 89 -12.55 -7.99 9.96
N LYS A 90 -11.47 -8.06 10.75
CA LYS A 90 -10.25 -8.81 10.39
C LYS A 90 -10.55 -10.29 10.16
N ALA A 91 -11.36 -10.92 11.01
CA ALA A 91 -11.75 -12.32 10.85
C ALA A 91 -12.53 -12.56 9.55
N ARG A 92 -13.49 -11.69 9.22
CA ARG A 92 -14.23 -11.74 7.95
C ARG A 92 -13.33 -11.58 6.73
N ILE A 93 -12.37 -10.65 6.79
CA ILE A 93 -11.38 -10.44 5.72
C ILE A 93 -10.52 -11.69 5.56
N ARG A 94 -10.07 -12.29 6.66
CA ARG A 94 -9.26 -13.51 6.64
C ARG A 94 -10.04 -14.67 6.01
N GLU A 95 -11.24 -14.91 6.46
CA GLU A 95 -12.09 -16.00 5.94
C GLU A 95 -12.29 -15.88 4.42
N ALA A 96 -12.65 -14.69 3.94
CA ALA A 96 -12.82 -14.44 2.51
C ALA A 96 -11.51 -14.59 1.73
N ALA A 97 -10.39 -14.04 2.22
CA ALA A 97 -9.10 -14.17 1.58
C ALA A 97 -8.60 -15.63 1.52
N GLU A 98 -8.80 -16.41 2.58
CA GLU A 98 -8.44 -17.83 2.62
C GLU A 98 -9.33 -18.67 1.68
N ALA A 99 -10.61 -18.32 1.52
CA ALA A 99 -11.51 -18.97 0.57
C ALA A 99 -11.07 -18.75 -0.87
N GLU A 100 -10.83 -17.48 -1.26
CA GLU A 100 -10.35 -17.11 -2.60
C GLU A 100 -9.00 -17.76 -2.93
N GLU A 101 -8.06 -17.72 -2.01
CA GLU A 101 -6.75 -18.31 -2.26
C GLU A 101 -6.77 -19.85 -2.25
N ARG A 102 -7.65 -20.47 -1.48
CA ARG A 102 -7.83 -21.94 -1.54
C ARG A 102 -8.29 -22.38 -2.93
N ASP A 103 -9.25 -21.66 -3.50
CA ASP A 103 -9.70 -21.90 -4.88
C ASP A 103 -8.58 -21.65 -5.89
N PHE A 104 -7.86 -20.52 -5.75
CA PHE A 104 -6.72 -20.17 -6.61
C PHE A 104 -5.62 -21.25 -6.59
N TYR A 105 -5.20 -21.71 -5.39
CA TYR A 105 -4.18 -22.75 -5.26
C TYR A 105 -4.64 -24.12 -5.76
N ALA A 106 -5.93 -24.39 -5.71
CA ALA A 106 -6.50 -25.65 -6.19
C ALA A 106 -6.66 -25.68 -7.71
N HIS A 107 -7.09 -24.57 -8.35
CA HIS A 107 -7.63 -24.60 -9.70
C HIS A 107 -6.96 -23.62 -10.68
N HIS A 108 -6.30 -22.55 -10.19
CA HIS A 108 -5.89 -21.44 -11.06
C HIS A 108 -4.39 -21.17 -11.09
N ILE A 109 -3.62 -21.67 -10.12
CA ILE A 109 -2.17 -21.43 -10.04
C ILE A 109 -1.44 -22.22 -11.13
N THR A 110 -0.61 -21.55 -11.95
CA THR A 110 0.23 -22.22 -12.93
C THR A 110 1.42 -22.93 -12.26
N PRO A 111 1.98 -24.00 -12.91
CA PRO A 111 3.18 -24.67 -12.39
C PRO A 111 4.36 -23.71 -12.18
N GLU A 112 4.57 -22.77 -13.09
CA GLU A 112 5.64 -21.76 -13.02
C GLU A 112 5.45 -20.84 -11.81
N TRP A 113 4.21 -20.38 -11.56
CA TRP A 113 3.92 -19.54 -10.43
C TRP A 113 4.06 -20.30 -9.10
N ARG A 114 3.58 -21.54 -9.05
CA ARG A 114 3.77 -22.42 -7.89
C ARG A 114 5.25 -22.60 -7.56
N ALA A 115 6.08 -22.84 -8.59
CA ALA A 115 7.53 -22.96 -8.44
C ALA A 115 8.17 -21.65 -7.90
N ALA A 116 7.70 -20.48 -8.36
CA ALA A 116 8.19 -19.19 -7.90
C ALA A 116 7.78 -18.88 -6.45
N LEU A 117 6.62 -19.36 -5.99
CA LEU A 117 6.14 -19.16 -4.61
C LEU A 117 6.73 -20.17 -3.62
N ALA A 118 7.12 -21.37 -4.07
CA ALA A 118 7.63 -22.42 -3.19
C ALA A 118 8.77 -21.97 -2.26
N PRO A 119 9.81 -21.23 -2.72
CA PRO A 119 10.89 -20.76 -1.85
C PRO A 119 10.43 -19.68 -0.83
N LEU A 120 9.23 -19.11 -1.01
CA LEU A 120 8.67 -18.10 -0.11
C LEU A 120 7.75 -18.70 0.95
N GLY A 121 7.43 -20.01 0.85
CA GLY A 121 6.59 -20.73 1.80
C GLY A 121 5.17 -20.12 1.91
N THR A 122 4.61 -19.63 0.81
CA THR A 122 3.25 -19.05 0.79
C THR A 122 2.21 -20.13 0.50
N ASP A 123 1.12 -20.10 1.24
CA ASP A 123 -0.05 -20.96 1.09
C ASP A 123 -1.35 -20.16 1.23
N PHE A 124 -2.49 -20.84 1.30
CA PHE A 124 -3.79 -20.20 1.46
C PHE A 124 -4.07 -19.73 2.89
N GLN A 125 -3.32 -20.15 3.91
CA GLN A 125 -3.53 -19.76 5.30
C GLN A 125 -3.05 -18.32 5.55
N LYS A 126 -3.92 -17.48 6.12
CA LYS A 126 -3.67 -16.04 6.30
C LYS A 126 -3.79 -15.60 7.76
N ALA A 127 -3.23 -16.38 8.69
CA ALA A 127 -3.26 -16.08 10.12
C ALA A 127 -2.80 -14.65 10.42
N HIS A 128 -1.80 -14.15 9.69
CA HIS A 128 -1.29 -12.78 9.80
C HIS A 128 -2.36 -11.68 9.64
N LEU A 129 -3.52 -11.96 9.02
CA LEU A 129 -4.63 -10.99 8.91
C LEU A 129 -5.40 -10.81 10.22
N THR A 130 -5.38 -11.79 11.11
CA THR A 130 -5.97 -11.71 12.45
C THR A 130 -4.93 -11.40 13.52
N ASP A 131 -3.70 -11.89 13.36
CA ASP A 131 -2.64 -11.77 14.36
C ASP A 131 -2.07 -10.34 14.42
N ALA A 132 -1.94 -9.66 13.28
CA ALA A 132 -1.48 -8.28 13.26
C ALA A 132 -2.48 -7.35 13.96
N PRO A 133 -2.00 -6.39 14.79
CA PRO A 133 -2.86 -5.39 15.44
C PRO A 133 -3.71 -4.61 14.44
N TYR A 134 -3.14 -4.23 13.31
CA TYR A 134 -3.82 -3.53 12.24
C TYR A 134 -3.65 -4.22 10.89
N VAL A 135 -4.71 -4.17 10.08
CA VAL A 135 -4.66 -4.46 8.65
C VAL A 135 -4.98 -3.18 7.90
N VAL A 136 -4.06 -2.73 7.05
CA VAL A 136 -4.27 -1.56 6.20
C VAL A 136 -4.55 -2.05 4.78
N ILE A 137 -5.71 -1.68 4.25
CA ILE A 137 -6.06 -1.97 2.86
C ILE A 137 -5.91 -0.69 2.06
N VAL A 138 -5.03 -0.73 1.07
CA VAL A 138 -4.84 0.36 0.13
C VAL A 138 -5.80 0.19 -1.04
N PHE A 139 -6.59 1.21 -1.31
CA PHE A 139 -7.49 1.24 -2.47
C PHE A 139 -6.97 2.24 -3.50
N THR A 140 -7.08 1.85 -4.77
CA THR A 140 -6.94 2.74 -5.91
C THR A 140 -8.31 3.28 -6.28
N GLN A 141 -8.46 4.60 -6.38
CA GLN A 141 -9.62 5.22 -6.96
C GLN A 141 -9.46 5.20 -8.49
N ALA A 142 -10.19 4.30 -9.15
CA ALA A 142 -10.12 4.10 -10.61
C ALA A 142 -10.55 5.35 -11.39
N PHE A 143 -11.41 6.16 -10.79
CA PHE A 143 -11.89 7.46 -11.27
C PHE A 143 -12.34 8.31 -10.07
N GLY A 144 -12.32 9.63 -10.24
CA GLY A 144 -12.88 10.53 -9.24
C GLY A 144 -14.40 10.45 -9.25
N LEU A 145 -15.01 10.52 -8.07
CA LEU A 145 -16.45 10.43 -7.87
C LEU A 145 -16.88 11.46 -6.83
N GLU A 146 -17.87 12.26 -7.17
CA GLU A 146 -18.46 13.25 -6.26
C GLU A 146 -19.97 13.17 -6.32
N THR A 147 -20.62 13.16 -5.17
CA THR A 147 -22.07 13.28 -5.07
C THR A 147 -22.43 14.76 -5.04
N LEU A 148 -23.21 15.20 -6.01
CA LEU A 148 -23.66 16.59 -6.13
C LEU A 148 -24.82 16.88 -5.17
N SER A 149 -25.05 18.17 -4.84
CA SER A 149 -26.12 18.62 -3.95
C SER A 149 -27.53 18.24 -4.43
N ASN A 150 -27.72 18.05 -5.74
CA ASN A 150 -28.96 17.60 -6.36
C ASN A 150 -29.15 16.06 -6.35
N GLY A 151 -28.26 15.30 -5.71
CA GLY A 151 -28.27 13.83 -5.68
C GLY A 151 -27.69 13.17 -6.94
N GLY A 152 -27.22 13.93 -7.92
CA GLY A 152 -26.50 13.43 -9.07
C GLY A 152 -25.05 13.07 -8.74
N GLU A 153 -24.36 12.43 -9.68
CA GLU A 153 -22.94 12.10 -9.54
C GLU A 153 -22.11 12.76 -10.65
N ARG A 154 -20.96 13.28 -10.27
CA ARG A 154 -19.92 13.72 -11.22
C ARG A 154 -18.75 12.76 -11.16
N GLN A 155 -18.26 12.34 -12.35
CA GLN A 155 -17.11 11.47 -12.50
C GLN A 155 -16.05 12.15 -13.36
N TRP A 156 -14.76 11.90 -13.01
CA TRP A 156 -13.64 12.33 -13.84
C TRP A 156 -12.54 11.29 -13.85
N LYS A 157 -11.71 11.31 -14.89
CA LYS A 157 -10.60 10.38 -15.05
C LYS A 157 -9.47 10.71 -14.07
N HIS A 158 -8.93 9.67 -13.41
CA HIS A 158 -7.65 9.76 -12.73
C HIS A 158 -6.52 9.34 -13.68
N TYR A 159 -5.43 10.12 -13.67
CA TYR A 159 -4.26 9.85 -14.49
C TYR A 159 -3.20 9.16 -13.65
N TYR A 160 -2.60 8.08 -14.20
CA TYR A 160 -1.54 7.31 -13.51
C TYR A 160 -1.94 6.87 -12.10
N ALA A 161 -3.19 6.43 -11.94
CA ALA A 161 -3.74 6.10 -10.61
C ALA A 161 -2.97 4.94 -9.96
N VAL A 162 -2.68 3.88 -10.70
CA VAL A 162 -2.00 2.69 -10.17
C VAL A 162 -0.55 3.01 -9.78
N GLU A 163 0.17 3.74 -10.63
CA GLU A 163 1.55 4.18 -10.39
C GLU A 163 1.61 5.10 -9.16
N SER A 164 0.68 6.04 -9.06
CA SER A 164 0.58 6.96 -7.91
C SER A 164 0.32 6.21 -6.61
N VAL A 165 -0.60 5.26 -6.61
CA VAL A 165 -0.90 4.42 -5.44
C VAL A 165 0.30 3.54 -5.08
N GLY A 166 1.04 3.03 -6.07
CA GLY A 166 2.28 2.28 -5.86
C GLY A 166 3.33 3.11 -5.12
N ILE A 167 3.51 4.40 -5.51
CA ILE A 167 4.45 5.32 -4.83
C ILE A 167 3.99 5.59 -3.40
N ALA A 168 2.69 5.91 -3.19
CA ALA A 168 2.12 6.13 -1.87
C ALA A 168 2.28 4.90 -0.96
N THR A 169 2.03 3.69 -1.49
CA THR A 169 2.23 2.43 -0.78
C THR A 169 3.70 2.22 -0.39
N GLY A 170 4.63 2.56 -1.27
CA GLY A 170 6.07 2.51 -0.98
C GLY A 170 6.47 3.44 0.16
N LEU A 171 5.95 4.67 0.19
CA LEU A 171 6.16 5.62 1.30
C LEU A 171 5.55 5.12 2.60
N PHE A 172 4.34 4.54 2.57
CA PHE A 172 3.71 3.90 3.72
C PHE A 172 4.62 2.82 4.32
N LEU A 173 5.11 1.88 3.50
CA LEU A 173 5.99 0.80 3.94
C LEU A 173 7.32 1.32 4.51
N ALA A 174 7.86 2.39 3.93
CA ALA A 174 9.06 3.04 4.43
C ALA A 174 8.82 3.68 5.82
N ALA A 175 7.70 4.39 5.99
CA ALA A 175 7.33 5.03 7.25
C ALA A 175 7.09 3.99 8.36
N VAL A 176 6.34 2.91 8.07
CA VAL A 176 6.12 1.76 8.97
C VAL A 176 7.46 1.17 9.43
N THR A 177 8.37 0.93 8.48
CA THR A 177 9.69 0.37 8.79
C THR A 177 10.55 1.35 9.61
N HIS A 178 10.50 2.64 9.28
CA HIS A 178 11.22 3.68 10.02
C HIS A 178 10.74 3.82 11.46
N ALA A 179 9.45 3.58 11.70
CA ALA A 179 8.84 3.56 13.03
C ALA A 179 9.12 2.28 13.85
N GLY A 180 9.91 1.33 13.31
CA GLY A 180 10.25 0.07 13.99
C GLY A 180 9.17 -1.00 13.90
N LEU A 181 8.14 -0.80 13.06
CA LEU A 181 7.11 -1.80 12.79
C LEU A 181 7.49 -2.67 11.59
N VAL A 182 6.82 -3.80 11.48
CA VAL A 182 6.93 -4.70 10.34
C VAL A 182 5.60 -4.80 9.60
N ALA A 183 5.68 -5.17 8.33
CA ALA A 183 4.52 -5.33 7.48
C ALA A 183 4.69 -6.47 6.47
N LEU A 184 3.58 -6.94 5.95
CA LEU A 184 3.52 -7.80 4.77
C LEU A 184 2.70 -7.07 3.70
N THR A 185 3.15 -7.07 2.45
CA THR A 185 2.30 -6.71 1.32
C THR A 185 1.69 -7.98 0.76
N HIS A 186 0.38 -8.10 0.83
CA HIS A 186 -0.40 -9.25 0.39
C HIS A 186 -1.43 -8.79 -0.67
N THR A 187 -1.57 -9.56 -1.73
CA THR A 187 -2.47 -9.27 -2.85
C THR A 187 -3.26 -10.52 -3.20
N PRO A 188 -4.26 -10.91 -2.37
CA PRO A 188 -5.15 -12.00 -2.74
C PRO A 188 -5.87 -11.67 -4.05
N SER A 189 -6.15 -12.66 -4.88
CA SER A 189 -6.80 -12.43 -6.17
C SER A 189 -7.92 -13.44 -6.38
N PRO A 190 -9.16 -12.95 -6.62
CA PRO A 190 -9.60 -11.55 -6.69
C PRO A 190 -9.69 -10.85 -5.33
N MET A 191 -9.73 -9.50 -5.31
CA MET A 191 -9.83 -8.70 -4.09
C MET A 191 -11.16 -7.93 -3.95
N ALA A 192 -12.17 -8.25 -4.76
CA ALA A 192 -13.44 -7.51 -4.78
C ALA A 192 -14.18 -7.58 -3.44
N PHE A 193 -14.09 -8.71 -2.72
CA PHE A 193 -14.70 -8.91 -1.41
C PHE A 193 -14.30 -7.86 -0.37
N LEU A 194 -13.11 -7.26 -0.50
CA LEU A 194 -12.64 -6.22 0.43
C LEU A 194 -13.50 -4.95 0.36
N ALA A 195 -13.88 -4.54 -0.85
CA ALA A 195 -14.75 -3.39 -1.03
C ALA A 195 -16.15 -3.66 -0.47
N GLU A 196 -16.65 -4.88 -0.63
CA GLU A 196 -17.96 -5.30 -0.12
C GLU A 196 -17.97 -5.37 1.42
N ILE A 197 -16.98 -6.02 2.04
CA ILE A 197 -16.87 -6.13 3.51
C ILE A 197 -16.79 -4.75 4.16
N LEU A 198 -16.08 -3.81 3.54
CA LEU A 198 -15.82 -2.47 4.08
C LEU A 198 -16.79 -1.40 3.59
N GLY A 199 -17.79 -1.74 2.76
CA GLY A 199 -18.75 -0.78 2.19
C GLY A 199 -18.08 0.33 1.39
N ARG A 200 -17.03 0.01 0.63
CA ARG A 200 -16.26 1.02 -0.13
C ARG A 200 -17.01 1.45 -1.39
N PRO A 201 -16.85 2.73 -1.80
CA PRO A 201 -17.52 3.25 -2.98
C PRO A 201 -17.06 2.54 -4.27
N ARG A 202 -17.93 2.54 -5.28
CA ARG A 202 -17.77 1.80 -6.53
C ARG A 202 -16.55 2.18 -7.38
N ASN A 203 -15.95 3.34 -7.14
CA ASN A 203 -14.74 3.78 -7.81
C ASN A 203 -13.45 3.26 -7.15
N GLU A 204 -13.54 2.63 -5.99
CA GLU A 204 -12.39 2.06 -5.30
C GLU A 204 -12.15 0.59 -5.67
N ARG A 205 -10.90 0.27 -5.92
CA ARG A 205 -10.38 -1.09 -6.17
C ARG A 205 -9.26 -1.38 -5.20
N ALA A 206 -9.33 -2.48 -4.48
CA ALA A 206 -8.25 -2.87 -3.59
C ALA A 206 -6.94 -3.07 -4.38
N PHE A 207 -5.88 -2.46 -3.90
CA PHE A 207 -4.53 -2.51 -4.48
C PHE A 207 -3.62 -3.46 -3.69
N ALA A 208 -3.65 -3.38 -2.37
CA ALA A 208 -2.88 -4.23 -1.48
C ALA A 208 -3.53 -4.34 -0.10
N VAL A 209 -3.31 -5.47 0.56
CA VAL A 209 -3.64 -5.73 1.97
C VAL A 209 -2.35 -5.78 2.75
N ILE A 210 -2.23 -4.96 3.79
CA ILE A 210 -0.97 -4.75 4.52
C ILE A 210 -1.23 -4.92 6.02
N PRO A 211 -1.08 -6.13 6.59
CA PRO A 211 -1.00 -6.30 8.02
C PRO A 211 0.26 -5.61 8.56
N VAL A 212 0.11 -4.92 9.69
CA VAL A 212 1.14 -4.09 10.33
C VAL A 212 1.12 -4.34 11.83
N GLY A 213 2.31 -4.48 12.42
CA GLY A 213 2.48 -4.67 13.86
C GLY A 213 3.95 -4.79 14.25
N TYR A 214 4.20 -5.14 15.51
CA TYR A 214 5.52 -5.60 15.92
C TYR A 214 5.75 -7.04 15.47
N PRO A 215 6.99 -7.45 15.16
CA PRO A 215 7.29 -8.84 14.84
C PRO A 215 7.12 -9.72 16.10
N HIS A 216 6.67 -10.96 15.93
CA HIS A 216 6.75 -11.96 16.98
C HIS A 216 8.22 -12.22 17.36
N ALA A 217 8.52 -12.57 18.62
CA ALA A 217 9.90 -12.80 19.08
C ALA A 217 10.63 -13.88 18.26
N GLU A 218 9.90 -14.88 17.78
CA GLU A 218 10.41 -15.97 16.94
C GLU A 218 10.17 -15.75 15.44
N ALA A 219 9.86 -14.51 15.03
CA ALA A 219 9.54 -14.22 13.64
C ALA A 219 10.72 -14.55 12.72
N THR A 220 10.43 -15.29 11.68
CA THR A 220 11.39 -15.63 10.62
C THR A 220 10.93 -15.10 9.27
N VAL A 221 11.84 -15.06 8.33
CA VAL A 221 11.55 -14.75 6.94
C VAL A 221 12.18 -15.80 6.03
N PRO A 222 11.60 -16.12 4.87
CA PRO A 222 12.20 -17.04 3.92
C PRO A 222 13.62 -16.59 3.55
N ALA A 223 14.60 -17.50 3.59
CA ALA A 223 15.99 -17.18 3.26
C ALA A 223 16.12 -16.56 1.85
N HIS A 224 15.37 -17.09 0.88
CA HIS A 224 15.31 -16.56 -0.49
C HIS A 224 14.84 -15.09 -0.55
N ALA A 225 14.04 -14.62 0.40
CA ALA A 225 13.59 -13.22 0.46
C ALA A 225 14.72 -12.24 0.86
N LEU A 226 15.84 -12.74 1.35
CA LEU A 226 17.03 -11.93 1.67
C LEU A 226 17.84 -11.57 0.42
N ASP A 227 17.72 -12.36 -0.65
CA ASP A 227 18.43 -12.13 -1.90
C ASP A 227 17.86 -10.89 -2.60
N LYS A 228 18.72 -9.92 -2.82
CA LYS A 228 18.39 -8.68 -3.53
C LYS A 228 19.35 -8.51 -4.70
N LYS A 229 18.84 -7.99 -5.80
CA LYS A 229 19.67 -7.63 -6.94
C LYS A 229 20.77 -6.66 -6.49
N PRO A 230 22.03 -6.88 -6.87
CA PRO A 230 23.12 -5.95 -6.56
C PRO A 230 22.89 -4.61 -7.30
N LEU A 231 23.47 -3.53 -6.78
CA LEU A 231 23.25 -2.16 -7.30
C LEU A 231 23.50 -2.07 -8.80
N GLY A 232 24.57 -2.69 -9.32
CA GLY A 232 24.88 -2.65 -10.75
C GLY A 232 23.87 -3.34 -11.67
N ARG A 233 22.89 -4.09 -11.10
CA ARG A 233 21.79 -4.70 -11.88
C ARG A 233 20.51 -3.86 -11.88
N ILE A 234 20.46 -2.81 -11.06
CA ILE A 234 19.29 -1.93 -10.93
C ILE A 234 19.61 -0.46 -11.20
N MET A 235 20.89 -0.13 -11.44
CA MET A 235 21.34 1.23 -11.75
C MET A 235 22.17 1.21 -13.03
N ALA A 236 21.85 2.10 -13.97
CA ALA A 236 22.68 2.44 -15.10
C ALA A 236 23.22 3.86 -14.92
N ARG A 237 24.51 4.07 -15.21
CA ARG A 237 25.16 5.38 -15.17
C ARG A 237 25.64 5.73 -16.58
N TYR A 238 25.27 6.90 -17.06
CA TYR A 238 25.63 7.43 -18.37
C TYR A 238 26.55 8.65 -18.18
#